data_7ec72c7dee91df9c534f582169638ced
#
_entry.id   7ec72c7dee91df9c534f582169638ced
#
_cell.length_a   1.000
_cell.length_b   1.000
_cell.length_c   1.000
_cell.angle_alpha   90.00
_cell.angle_beta   90.00
_cell.angle_gamma   90.00
#
_symmetry.space_group_name_H-M   'P 1'
#
loop_
_entity.id
_entity.type
_entity.pdbx_description
1 polymer ?
#
loop_
_entity_poly.entity_id
_entity_poly.type
_entity_poly.pdbx_seq_one_letter_code
_entity_poly.pdbx_strand_id
1 'polypeptide(L)'
;MSSAQPATGRAAPGGAAAGRAGRHLGLALLVIATAQLMVVLDATIVNVALPHVQRALGFSGTGLEWVVNAYALTFGGLLLLGGRAGDILGRRRVFIAGIILFSVASLLGGFATTQAWLLAARAAQGVGGAIIAPTALSLVTTTFPEGPPRNRAMGVYAAMSIGGAAVGLIAGGLLTTYLSWRWVLFVNVPIGAVVAILAPRAFAESERRPGRFDLPGAITSTLGLAALVYGLTSAATTPNGVSHWGDTKVIASLTAAVVLLVSFVFIESRSPHALMPLRIFRNRNRSAANLIMLCIGTAMFGMFFFLTIFVQTVWGYSALRSGIAFLPMVATIMVMAGVSAQLVPRIGARPLLIAGSAIAGGGMFWLSRITEHSHYVSGLLGPM
;
A
#
# COMPACT_ATOMS: atom_id res chain seq x y z
N MET A 1 -60.26 -38.59 31.02
CA MET A 1 -59.72 -37.43 31.77
C MET A 1 -58.33 -37.17 31.25
N SER A 2 -58.20 -36.25 30.29
CA SER A 2 -56.94 -35.87 29.62
C SER A 2 -56.46 -34.57 30.27
N SER A 3 -55.33 -34.63 30.94
CA SER A 3 -54.72 -33.46 31.56
C SER A 3 -53.85 -32.75 30.55
N ALA A 4 -54.27 -31.59 30.05
CA ALA A 4 -53.45 -30.69 29.26
C ALA A 4 -52.38 -30.04 30.13
N GLN A 5 -51.09 -30.21 29.79
CA GLN A 5 -49.97 -29.43 30.32
C GLN A 5 -49.92 -28.06 29.64
N PRO A 6 -49.72 -26.95 30.38
CA PRO A 6 -49.50 -25.64 29.76
C PRO A 6 -48.11 -25.55 29.19
N ALA A 7 -48.01 -25.13 27.92
CA ALA A 7 -46.77 -24.80 27.25
C ALA A 7 -46.14 -23.56 27.90
N THR A 8 -45.05 -23.77 28.63
CA THR A 8 -44.19 -22.67 29.11
C THR A 8 -43.49 -22.03 27.91
N GLY A 9 -43.92 -20.82 27.57
CA GLY A 9 -43.26 -19.99 26.56
C GLY A 9 -41.83 -19.68 26.97
N ARG A 10 -40.88 -20.32 26.32
CA ARG A 10 -39.46 -19.90 26.34
C ARG A 10 -39.36 -18.60 25.59
N ALA A 11 -39.24 -17.49 26.31
CA ALA A 11 -38.79 -16.22 25.73
C ALA A 11 -37.46 -16.41 25.06
N ALA A 12 -37.37 -16.09 23.79
CA ALA A 12 -36.14 -16.17 22.99
C ALA A 12 -35.12 -15.15 23.50
N PRO A 13 -33.93 -15.57 23.94
CA PRO A 13 -32.83 -14.64 24.33
C PRO A 13 -32.08 -14.20 23.07
N GLY A 14 -32.72 -13.51 22.12
CA GLY A 14 -32.14 -13.25 20.82
C GLY A 14 -31.67 -11.81 20.55
N GLY A 15 -32.33 -10.83 21.13
CA GLY A 15 -32.12 -9.44 20.71
C GLY A 15 -30.80 -8.80 21.23
N ALA A 16 -30.50 -9.01 22.50
CA ALA A 16 -29.31 -8.38 23.11
C ALA A 16 -27.97 -9.03 22.71
N ALA A 17 -27.94 -10.33 22.44
CA ALA A 17 -26.77 -11.06 21.97
C ALA A 17 -26.48 -10.75 20.52
N ALA A 18 -27.48 -10.70 19.66
CA ALA A 18 -27.34 -10.31 18.25
C ALA A 18 -26.91 -8.84 18.11
N GLY A 19 -27.39 -7.94 18.93
CA GLY A 19 -26.99 -6.54 18.95
C GLY A 19 -25.53 -6.35 19.40
N ARG A 20 -25.05 -7.12 20.38
CA ARG A 20 -23.64 -7.10 20.80
C ARG A 20 -22.71 -7.66 19.74
N ALA A 21 -23.06 -8.79 19.11
CA ALA A 21 -22.30 -9.38 18.02
C ALA A 21 -22.18 -8.42 16.83
N GLY A 22 -23.28 -7.75 16.45
CA GLY A 22 -23.27 -6.75 15.37
C GLY A 22 -22.41 -5.52 15.69
N ARG A 23 -22.39 -5.05 16.95
CA ARG A 23 -21.51 -3.94 17.37
C ARG A 23 -20.02 -4.32 17.33
N HIS A 24 -19.64 -5.54 17.70
CA HIS A 24 -18.25 -6.01 17.60
C HIS A 24 -17.79 -6.11 16.16
N LEU A 25 -18.59 -6.61 15.24
CA LEU A 25 -18.27 -6.67 13.82
C LEU A 25 -18.15 -5.27 13.19
N GLY A 26 -19.04 -4.34 13.57
CA GLY A 26 -18.96 -2.94 13.13
C GLY A 26 -17.67 -2.24 13.59
N LEU A 27 -17.28 -2.43 14.86
CA LEU A 27 -16.03 -1.89 15.40
C LEU A 27 -14.79 -2.52 14.71
N ALA A 28 -14.82 -3.83 14.50
CA ALA A 28 -13.75 -4.53 13.80
C ALA A 28 -13.57 -4.00 12.36
N LEU A 29 -14.69 -3.78 11.65
CA LEU A 29 -14.65 -3.21 10.30
C LEU A 29 -14.08 -1.80 10.30
N LEU A 30 -14.50 -0.95 11.25
CA LEU A 30 -14.01 0.42 11.39
C LEU A 30 -12.48 0.43 11.60
N VAL A 31 -11.98 -0.39 12.53
CA VAL A 31 -10.55 -0.46 12.86
C VAL A 31 -9.73 -0.91 11.65
N ILE A 32 -10.17 -1.97 10.94
CA ILE A 32 -9.47 -2.46 9.73
C ILE A 32 -9.52 -1.41 8.62
N ALA A 33 -10.69 -0.82 8.38
CA ALA A 33 -10.87 0.19 7.34
C ALA A 33 -10.00 1.42 7.59
N THR A 34 -9.93 1.88 8.85
CA THR A 34 -9.10 3.03 9.24
C THR A 34 -7.61 2.72 9.12
N ALA A 35 -7.17 1.51 9.50
CA ALA A 35 -5.78 1.10 9.33
C ALA A 35 -5.39 1.00 7.85
N GLN A 36 -6.25 0.44 7.00
CA GLN A 36 -6.03 0.38 5.56
C GLN A 36 -6.00 1.78 4.93
N LEU A 37 -6.95 2.63 5.34
CA LEU A 37 -6.96 4.04 4.93
C LEU A 37 -5.64 4.73 5.29
N MET A 38 -5.14 4.55 6.52
CA MET A 38 -3.88 5.16 6.99
C MET A 38 -2.69 4.74 6.12
N VAL A 39 -2.54 3.44 5.83
CA VAL A 39 -1.43 2.93 5.00
C VAL A 39 -1.48 3.49 3.58
N VAL A 40 -2.66 3.52 2.96
CA VAL A 40 -2.83 4.02 1.59
C VAL A 40 -2.72 5.54 1.53
N LEU A 41 -3.29 6.22 2.50
CA LEU A 41 -3.18 7.67 2.65
C LEU A 41 -1.71 8.08 2.74
N ASP A 42 -0.90 7.43 3.59
CA ASP A 42 0.53 7.73 3.73
C ASP A 42 1.29 7.58 2.41
N ALA A 43 1.01 6.52 1.65
CA ALA A 43 1.66 6.29 0.35
C ALA A 43 1.34 7.40 -0.68
N THR A 44 0.17 8.01 -0.61
CA THR A 44 -0.28 9.04 -1.58
C THR A 44 -0.02 10.46 -1.10
N ILE A 45 -0.22 10.74 0.20
CA ILE A 45 -0.08 12.07 0.79
C ILE A 45 1.35 12.59 0.68
N VAL A 46 2.34 11.71 0.84
CA VAL A 46 3.77 12.06 0.75
C VAL A 46 4.14 12.49 -0.67
N ASN A 47 3.58 11.85 -1.71
CA ASN A 47 3.87 12.22 -3.10
C ASN A 47 3.53 13.69 -3.39
N VAL A 48 2.41 14.19 -2.86
CA VAL A 48 2.01 15.60 -3.02
C VAL A 48 2.97 16.56 -2.31
N ALA A 49 3.59 16.11 -1.22
CA ALA A 49 4.52 16.91 -0.42
C ALA A 49 5.97 16.90 -0.97
N LEU A 50 6.33 15.99 -1.89
CA LEU A 50 7.70 15.79 -2.36
C LEU A 50 8.43 17.08 -2.76
N PRO A 51 7.86 18.00 -3.57
CA PRO A 51 8.56 19.23 -3.95
C PRO A 51 8.85 20.15 -2.76
N HIS A 52 8.03 20.12 -1.71
CA HIS A 52 8.24 20.89 -0.48
C HIS A 52 9.32 20.24 0.39
N VAL A 53 9.33 18.91 0.49
CA VAL A 53 10.38 18.11 1.15
C VAL A 53 11.73 18.37 0.49
N GLN A 54 11.77 18.37 -0.85
CA GLN A 54 12.98 18.63 -1.63
C GLN A 54 13.61 19.97 -1.26
N ARG A 55 12.80 21.03 -1.28
CA ARG A 55 13.27 22.40 -0.94
C ARG A 55 13.67 22.54 0.52
N ALA A 56 12.93 21.90 1.43
CA ALA A 56 13.15 22.04 2.86
C ALA A 56 14.39 21.29 3.37
N LEU A 57 14.70 20.13 2.79
CA LEU A 57 15.81 19.26 3.21
C LEU A 57 16.97 19.20 2.20
N GLY A 58 16.87 19.93 1.07
CA GLY A 58 17.92 20.02 0.08
C GLY A 58 18.17 18.72 -0.69
N PHE A 59 17.13 17.93 -0.95
CA PHE A 59 17.28 16.70 -1.74
C PHE A 59 17.65 17.00 -3.19
N SER A 60 18.61 16.23 -3.75
CA SER A 60 18.81 16.15 -5.19
C SER A 60 17.59 15.49 -5.87
N GLY A 61 17.45 15.61 -7.19
CA GLY A 61 16.36 14.97 -7.92
C GLY A 61 16.30 13.45 -7.68
N THR A 62 17.43 12.77 -7.83
CA THR A 62 17.56 11.31 -7.58
C THR A 62 17.46 10.97 -6.10
N GLY A 63 17.92 11.86 -5.19
CA GLY A 63 17.78 11.67 -3.75
C GLY A 63 16.33 11.75 -3.27
N LEU A 64 15.50 12.56 -3.93
CA LEU A 64 14.08 12.72 -3.60
C LEU A 64 13.29 11.41 -3.77
N GLU A 65 13.61 10.62 -4.77
CA GLU A 65 12.99 9.32 -5.02
C GLU A 65 13.10 8.37 -3.82
N TRP A 66 14.18 8.51 -3.03
CA TRP A 66 14.39 7.69 -1.84
C TRP A 66 13.38 7.94 -0.73
N VAL A 67 12.73 9.09 -0.68
CA VAL A 67 11.64 9.36 0.28
C VAL A 67 10.49 8.37 0.08
N VAL A 68 10.24 7.97 -1.16
CA VAL A 68 9.21 7.00 -1.52
C VAL A 68 9.79 5.57 -1.52
N ASN A 69 10.97 5.39 -2.11
CA ASN A 69 11.60 4.08 -2.26
C ASN A 69 11.98 3.44 -0.92
N ALA A 70 12.44 4.21 0.08
CA ALA A 70 12.75 3.67 1.40
C ALA A 70 11.52 3.02 2.06
N TYR A 71 10.36 3.65 1.95
CA TYR A 71 9.09 3.07 2.39
C TYR A 71 8.69 1.86 1.54
N ALA A 72 8.66 2.00 0.22
CA ALA A 72 8.17 0.96 -0.68
C ALA A 72 9.02 -0.32 -0.62
N LEU A 73 10.34 -0.19 -0.49
CA LEU A 73 11.28 -1.32 -0.39
C LEU A 73 11.10 -2.10 0.91
N THR A 74 11.04 -1.41 2.04
CA THR A 74 10.84 -2.07 3.33
C THR A 74 9.43 -2.63 3.46
N PHE A 75 8.42 -1.93 2.95
CA PHE A 75 7.04 -2.42 2.87
C PHE A 75 6.96 -3.69 2.02
N GLY A 76 7.40 -3.64 0.77
CA GLY A 76 7.30 -4.77 -0.16
C GLY A 76 8.21 -5.95 0.24
N GLY A 77 9.45 -5.66 0.63
CA GLY A 77 10.42 -6.67 1.01
C GLY A 77 10.04 -7.46 2.26
N LEU A 78 9.37 -6.82 3.21
CA LEU A 78 8.98 -7.44 4.48
C LEU A 78 7.50 -7.85 4.55
N LEU A 79 6.71 -7.63 3.48
CA LEU A 79 5.27 -7.91 3.45
C LEU A 79 4.94 -9.36 3.81
N LEU A 80 5.67 -10.32 3.23
CA LEU A 80 5.48 -11.75 3.49
C LEU A 80 5.89 -12.13 4.92
N LEU A 81 6.98 -11.55 5.41
CA LEU A 81 7.43 -11.75 6.79
C LEU A 81 6.42 -11.20 7.80
N GLY A 82 5.86 -10.01 7.53
CA GLY A 82 4.81 -9.40 8.35
C GLY A 82 3.55 -10.27 8.45
N GLY A 83 3.12 -10.86 7.32
CA GLY A 83 2.02 -11.82 7.30
C GLY A 83 2.31 -13.06 8.14
N ARG A 84 3.51 -13.63 8.00
CA ARG A 84 3.95 -14.79 8.76
C ARG A 84 4.05 -14.48 10.26
N ALA A 85 4.52 -13.28 10.62
CA ALA A 85 4.56 -12.84 12.00
C ALA A 85 3.18 -12.86 12.67
N GLY A 86 2.14 -12.41 11.96
CA GLY A 86 0.75 -12.47 12.43
C GLY A 86 0.28 -13.88 12.75
N ASP A 87 0.65 -14.86 11.94
CA ASP A 87 0.27 -16.27 12.16
C ASP A 87 0.99 -16.90 13.36
N ILE A 88 2.28 -16.57 13.56
CA ILE A 88 3.12 -17.17 14.62
C ILE A 88 2.90 -16.48 15.98
N LEU A 89 2.87 -15.16 16.01
CA LEU A 89 2.88 -14.36 17.27
C LEU A 89 1.47 -13.94 17.71
N GLY A 90 0.47 -14.12 16.84
CA GLY A 90 -0.90 -13.68 17.07
C GLY A 90 -1.24 -12.41 16.26
N ARG A 91 -2.31 -12.48 15.49
CA ARG A 91 -2.68 -11.46 14.50
C ARG A 91 -2.99 -10.10 15.10
N ARG A 92 -3.75 -10.07 16.20
CA ARG A 92 -4.10 -8.83 16.90
C ARG A 92 -2.85 -8.12 17.46
N ARG A 93 -1.97 -8.87 18.14
CA ARG A 93 -0.75 -8.31 18.75
C ARG A 93 0.18 -7.74 17.69
N VAL A 94 0.40 -8.50 16.62
CA VAL A 94 1.28 -8.09 15.51
C VAL A 94 0.70 -6.90 14.76
N PHE A 95 -0.62 -6.87 14.53
CA PHE A 95 -1.31 -5.73 13.95
C PHE A 95 -1.12 -4.46 14.79
N ILE A 96 -1.33 -4.53 16.12
CA ILE A 96 -1.15 -3.37 17.01
C ILE A 96 0.32 -2.92 17.02
N ALA A 97 1.27 -3.85 17.08
CA ALA A 97 2.69 -3.53 17.02
C ALA A 97 3.06 -2.81 15.70
N GLY A 98 2.51 -3.26 14.56
CA GLY A 98 2.66 -2.60 13.27
C GLY A 98 2.11 -1.18 13.27
N ILE A 99 0.91 -0.96 13.82
CA ILE A 99 0.29 0.37 13.95
C ILE A 99 1.14 1.30 14.81
N ILE A 100 1.62 0.82 15.96
CA ILE A 100 2.47 1.62 16.86
C ILE A 100 3.78 1.98 16.16
N LEU A 101 4.46 1.01 15.55
CA LEU A 101 5.69 1.24 14.81
C LEU A 101 5.51 2.25 13.70
N PHE A 102 4.45 2.10 12.88
CA PHE A 102 4.12 3.02 11.80
C PHE A 102 3.89 4.45 12.32
N SER A 103 3.10 4.59 13.38
CA SER A 103 2.75 5.89 13.96
C SER A 103 3.95 6.59 14.61
N VAL A 104 4.78 5.85 15.33
CA VAL A 104 6.01 6.38 15.94
C VAL A 104 7.02 6.78 14.85
N ALA A 105 7.21 5.95 13.84
CA ALA A 105 8.07 6.28 12.72
C ALA A 105 7.56 7.51 11.96
N SER A 106 6.25 7.65 11.79
CA SER A 106 5.61 8.82 11.18
C SER A 106 5.83 10.09 12.02
N LEU A 107 5.66 9.98 13.34
CA LEU A 107 5.96 11.07 14.27
C LEU A 107 7.42 11.54 14.15
N LEU A 108 8.36 10.60 14.21
CA LEU A 108 9.78 10.87 14.07
C LEU A 108 10.11 11.49 12.70
N GLY A 109 9.49 10.98 11.63
CA GLY A 109 9.64 11.54 10.28
C GLY A 109 9.16 12.98 10.15
N GLY A 110 8.07 13.34 10.84
CA GLY A 110 7.59 14.73 10.90
C GLY A 110 8.56 15.69 11.56
N PHE A 111 9.40 15.23 12.48
CA PHE A 111 10.46 16.01 13.11
C PHE A 111 11.80 15.98 12.35
N ALA A 112 11.89 15.30 11.21
CA ALA A 112 13.13 15.19 10.47
C ALA A 112 13.69 16.55 10.08
N THR A 113 14.99 16.74 10.34
CA THR A 113 15.79 17.91 9.98
C THR A 113 16.86 17.60 8.95
N THR A 114 17.12 16.31 8.69
CA THR A 114 18.09 15.84 7.71
C THR A 114 17.47 14.81 6.77
N GLN A 115 18.06 14.64 5.59
CA GLN A 115 17.64 13.64 4.62
C GLN A 115 17.70 12.23 5.21
N ALA A 116 18.83 11.86 5.82
CA ALA A 116 19.03 10.54 6.41
C ALA A 116 17.99 10.20 7.49
N TRP A 117 17.63 11.17 8.32
CA TRP A 117 16.57 11.00 9.33
C TRP A 117 15.23 10.70 8.68
N LEU A 118 14.82 11.51 7.68
CA LEU A 118 13.57 11.27 6.98
C LEU A 118 13.55 9.90 6.31
N LEU A 119 14.64 9.52 5.62
CA LEU A 119 14.72 8.21 4.96
C LEU A 119 14.65 7.04 5.95
N ALA A 120 15.33 7.15 7.10
CA ALA A 120 15.25 6.14 8.16
C ALA A 120 13.82 6.01 8.72
N ALA A 121 13.14 7.13 8.94
CA ALA A 121 11.74 7.15 9.38
C ALA A 121 10.82 6.51 8.32
N ARG A 122 11.02 6.82 7.04
CA ARG A 122 10.27 6.20 5.93
C ARG A 122 10.48 4.70 5.84
N ALA A 123 11.73 4.24 6.01
CA ALA A 123 12.03 2.81 6.07
C ALA A 123 11.31 2.12 7.25
N ALA A 124 11.34 2.73 8.44
CA ALA A 124 10.64 2.22 9.61
C ALA A 124 9.10 2.21 9.43
N GLN A 125 8.52 3.25 8.80
CA GLN A 125 7.11 3.24 8.40
C GLN A 125 6.79 2.08 7.44
N GLY A 126 7.66 1.82 6.46
CA GLY A 126 7.49 0.69 5.53
C GLY A 126 7.46 -0.65 6.25
N VAL A 127 8.31 -0.86 7.27
CA VAL A 127 8.24 -2.05 8.14
C VAL A 127 6.90 -2.14 8.86
N GLY A 128 6.43 -1.04 9.45
CA GLY A 128 5.11 -0.97 10.09
C GLY A 128 3.97 -1.32 9.12
N GLY A 129 3.98 -0.73 7.92
CA GLY A 129 3.02 -1.01 6.86
C GLY A 129 3.03 -2.47 6.39
N ALA A 130 4.24 -3.05 6.24
CA ALA A 130 4.43 -4.47 5.88
C ALA A 130 3.81 -5.44 6.90
N ILE A 131 3.72 -5.03 8.15
CA ILE A 131 3.05 -5.79 9.21
C ILE A 131 1.54 -5.54 9.18
N ILE A 132 1.10 -4.29 9.01
CA ILE A 132 -0.33 -3.91 9.07
C ILE A 132 -1.12 -4.54 7.94
N ALA A 133 -0.68 -4.41 6.69
CA ALA A 133 -1.48 -4.79 5.52
C ALA A 133 -1.89 -6.27 5.50
N PRO A 134 -0.98 -7.27 5.64
CA PRO A 134 -1.37 -8.67 5.64
C PRO A 134 -2.12 -9.08 6.90
N THR A 135 -1.79 -8.49 8.07
CA THR A 135 -2.50 -8.80 9.32
C THR A 135 -3.93 -8.23 9.32
N ALA A 136 -4.14 -7.03 8.76
CA ALA A 136 -5.47 -6.45 8.56
C ALA A 136 -6.35 -7.36 7.69
N LEU A 137 -5.83 -7.81 6.53
CA LEU A 137 -6.54 -8.73 5.65
C LEU A 137 -6.83 -10.08 6.33
N SER A 138 -5.88 -10.58 7.11
CA SER A 138 -6.04 -11.80 7.91
C SER A 138 -7.11 -11.64 9.01
N LEU A 139 -7.18 -10.47 9.66
CA LEU A 139 -8.22 -10.14 10.64
C LEU A 139 -9.60 -10.06 9.99
N VAL A 140 -9.74 -9.58 8.75
CA VAL A 140 -11.02 -9.66 8.01
C VAL A 140 -11.48 -11.11 7.90
N THR A 141 -10.61 -11.99 7.42
CA THR A 141 -10.97 -13.39 7.15
C THR A 141 -11.28 -14.20 8.41
N THR A 142 -10.71 -13.82 9.56
CA THR A 142 -10.92 -14.54 10.84
C THR A 142 -12.03 -13.97 11.70
N THR A 143 -12.31 -12.67 11.59
CA THR A 143 -13.34 -12.00 12.40
C THR A 143 -14.72 -12.11 11.75
N PHE A 144 -14.79 -12.05 10.41
CA PHE A 144 -16.06 -12.06 9.71
C PHE A 144 -16.42 -13.48 9.23
N PRO A 145 -17.65 -13.99 9.56
CA PRO A 145 -18.15 -15.26 9.04
C PRO A 145 -18.15 -15.28 7.52
N GLU A 146 -18.01 -16.47 6.95
CA GLU A 146 -18.11 -16.66 5.50
C GLU A 146 -19.46 -16.23 4.95
N GLY A 147 -19.44 -15.77 3.69
CA GLY A 147 -20.63 -15.25 3.02
C GLY A 147 -20.76 -13.73 3.06
N PRO A 148 -22.00 -13.18 3.09
CA PRO A 148 -22.25 -11.76 2.93
C PRO A 148 -21.50 -10.84 3.92
N PRO A 149 -21.33 -11.18 5.22
CA PRO A 149 -20.57 -10.33 6.15
C PRO A 149 -19.10 -10.17 5.76
N ARG A 150 -18.42 -11.27 5.38
CA ARG A 150 -17.02 -11.23 4.93
C ARG A 150 -16.88 -10.49 3.60
N ASN A 151 -17.80 -10.73 2.66
CA ASN A 151 -17.81 -10.05 1.36
C ASN A 151 -17.97 -8.54 1.54
N ARG A 152 -18.85 -8.10 2.44
CA ARG A 152 -19.01 -6.69 2.77
C ARG A 152 -17.74 -6.10 3.40
N ALA A 153 -17.10 -6.81 4.31
CA ALA A 153 -15.86 -6.36 4.94
C ALA A 153 -14.71 -6.23 3.92
N MET A 154 -14.58 -7.20 3.01
CA MET A 154 -13.62 -7.15 1.91
C MET A 154 -13.92 -5.99 0.94
N GLY A 155 -15.20 -5.74 0.65
CA GLY A 155 -15.62 -4.60 -0.17
C GLY A 155 -15.24 -3.25 0.47
N VAL A 156 -15.46 -3.10 1.78
CA VAL A 156 -15.04 -1.88 2.50
C VAL A 156 -13.52 -1.75 2.52
N TYR A 157 -12.78 -2.84 2.77
CA TYR A 157 -11.32 -2.84 2.71
C TYR A 157 -10.79 -2.37 1.35
N ALA A 158 -11.35 -2.90 0.26
CA ALA A 158 -11.00 -2.49 -1.10
C ALA A 158 -11.40 -1.03 -1.38
N ALA A 159 -12.57 -0.59 -0.93
CA ALA A 159 -13.02 0.80 -1.06
C ALA A 159 -12.10 1.78 -0.32
N MET A 160 -11.58 1.40 0.86
CA MET A 160 -10.60 2.22 1.60
C MET A 160 -9.25 2.28 0.87
N SER A 161 -8.89 1.25 0.12
CA SER A 161 -7.66 1.27 -0.69
C SER A 161 -7.75 2.31 -1.82
N ILE A 162 -8.90 2.40 -2.48
CA ILE A 162 -9.10 3.36 -3.58
C ILE A 162 -9.42 4.76 -3.02
N GLY A 163 -10.38 4.85 -2.08
CA GLY A 163 -10.79 6.11 -1.45
C GLY A 163 -9.67 6.77 -0.65
N GLY A 164 -8.79 5.95 -0.04
CA GLY A 164 -7.60 6.41 0.67
C GLY A 164 -6.65 7.20 -0.21
N ALA A 165 -6.51 6.82 -1.47
CA ALA A 165 -5.70 7.57 -2.42
C ALA A 165 -6.30 8.98 -2.68
N ALA A 166 -7.62 9.07 -2.90
CA ALA A 166 -8.29 10.37 -3.06
C ALA A 166 -8.15 11.26 -1.81
N VAL A 167 -8.43 10.68 -0.64
CA VAL A 167 -8.28 11.40 0.63
C VAL A 167 -6.84 11.86 0.83
N GLY A 168 -5.85 11.00 0.49
CA GLY A 168 -4.43 11.32 0.58
C GLY A 168 -4.02 12.49 -0.31
N LEU A 169 -4.52 12.54 -1.55
CA LEU A 169 -4.24 13.64 -2.47
C LEU A 169 -4.79 14.97 -1.95
N ILE A 170 -6.06 14.99 -1.49
CA ILE A 170 -6.69 16.20 -0.95
C ILE A 170 -6.03 16.62 0.37
N ALA A 171 -5.90 15.69 1.30
CA ALA A 171 -5.29 15.96 2.60
C ALA A 171 -3.83 16.40 2.44
N GLY A 172 -3.07 15.75 1.54
CA GLY A 172 -1.70 16.13 1.22
C GLY A 172 -1.61 17.56 0.69
N GLY A 173 -2.51 17.92 -0.23
CA GLY A 173 -2.62 19.26 -0.76
C GLY A 173 -2.95 20.28 0.32
N LEU A 174 -3.96 20.04 1.14
CA LEU A 174 -4.38 20.93 2.23
C LEU A 174 -3.29 21.11 3.28
N LEU A 175 -2.77 19.99 3.82
CA LEU A 175 -1.75 20.02 4.88
C LEU A 175 -0.46 20.69 4.41
N THR A 176 -0.04 20.41 3.17
CA THR A 176 1.21 20.98 2.62
C THR A 176 1.06 22.46 2.29
N THR A 177 -0.11 22.88 1.79
CA THR A 177 -0.36 24.27 1.40
C THR A 177 -0.59 25.19 2.60
N TYR A 178 -1.40 24.76 3.57
CA TYR A 178 -1.85 25.64 4.69
C TYR A 178 -1.06 25.47 5.98
N LEU A 179 -0.36 24.33 6.16
CA LEU A 179 0.43 24.09 7.36
C LEU A 179 1.92 23.89 6.99
N SER A 180 2.33 22.65 6.80
CA SER A 180 3.67 22.32 6.28
C SER A 180 3.69 20.86 5.79
N TRP A 181 4.70 20.51 5.00
CA TRP A 181 4.92 19.15 4.55
C TRP A 181 5.04 18.12 5.71
N ARG A 182 5.46 18.56 6.90
CA ARG A 182 5.60 17.71 8.09
C ARG A 182 4.28 17.12 8.56
N TRP A 183 3.18 17.83 8.35
CA TRP A 183 1.84 17.39 8.73
C TRP A 183 1.34 16.21 7.93
N VAL A 184 1.90 15.95 6.74
CA VAL A 184 1.56 14.73 5.98
C VAL A 184 2.02 13.46 6.70
N LEU A 185 3.00 13.58 7.59
CA LEU A 185 3.46 12.51 8.46
C LEU A 185 2.72 12.54 9.81
N PHE A 186 2.58 13.71 10.43
CA PHE A 186 1.91 13.84 11.73
C PHE A 186 0.45 13.36 11.72
N VAL A 187 -0.26 13.43 10.61
CA VAL A 187 -1.66 13.00 10.48
C VAL A 187 -1.84 11.50 10.79
N ASN A 188 -0.84 10.69 10.56
CA ASN A 188 -0.88 9.25 10.87
C ASN A 188 -0.88 8.97 12.38
N VAL A 189 -0.37 9.89 13.20
CA VAL A 189 -0.23 9.68 14.64
C VAL A 189 -1.59 9.58 15.34
N PRO A 190 -2.51 10.54 15.21
CA PRO A 190 -3.83 10.44 15.81
C PRO A 190 -4.64 9.26 15.24
N ILE A 191 -4.52 8.98 13.94
CA ILE A 191 -5.21 7.86 13.30
C ILE A 191 -4.72 6.54 13.91
N GLY A 192 -3.39 6.35 13.99
CA GLY A 192 -2.80 5.15 14.55
C GLY A 192 -3.08 5.00 16.05
N ALA A 193 -3.10 6.09 16.81
CA ALA A 193 -3.46 6.06 18.23
C ALA A 193 -4.90 5.55 18.43
N VAL A 194 -5.85 6.07 17.66
CA VAL A 194 -7.25 5.60 17.70
C VAL A 194 -7.35 4.12 17.35
N VAL A 195 -6.69 3.69 16.27
CA VAL A 195 -6.68 2.28 15.85
C VAL A 195 -6.06 1.39 16.92
N ALA A 196 -4.90 1.77 17.49
CA ALA A 196 -4.22 0.98 18.52
C ALA A 196 -5.05 0.83 19.80
N ILE A 197 -5.78 1.88 20.21
CA ILE A 197 -6.66 1.86 21.40
C ILE A 197 -7.91 1.01 21.15
N LEU A 198 -8.47 1.04 19.95
CA LEU A 198 -9.70 0.31 19.62
C LEU A 198 -9.45 -1.16 19.24
N ALA A 199 -8.31 -1.49 18.68
CA ALA A 199 -8.00 -2.84 18.20
C ALA A 199 -8.15 -3.94 19.29
N PRO A 200 -7.72 -3.76 20.55
CA PRO A 200 -7.92 -4.76 21.61
C PRO A 200 -9.39 -5.05 21.91
N ARG A 201 -10.28 -4.07 21.67
CA ARG A 201 -11.73 -4.22 21.87
C ARG A 201 -12.43 -4.77 20.64
N ALA A 202 -11.83 -4.56 19.47
CA ALA A 202 -12.38 -4.99 18.18
C ALA A 202 -12.10 -6.46 17.87
N PHE A 203 -10.94 -6.99 18.29
CA PHE A 203 -10.47 -8.31 17.92
C PHE A 203 -10.18 -9.17 19.15
N ALA A 204 -10.62 -10.43 19.09
CA ALA A 204 -10.06 -11.48 19.92
C ALA A 204 -8.66 -11.84 19.45
N GLU A 205 -7.80 -12.32 20.35
CA GLU A 205 -6.50 -12.83 19.92
C GLU A 205 -6.67 -14.14 19.17
N SER A 206 -5.99 -14.29 18.04
CA SER A 206 -6.00 -15.54 17.27
C SER A 206 -5.10 -16.59 17.90
N GLU A 207 -5.45 -17.86 17.74
CA GLU A 207 -4.57 -18.97 18.09
C GLU A 207 -3.24 -18.84 17.33
N ARG A 208 -2.16 -19.02 18.05
CA ARG A 208 -0.82 -19.00 17.49
C ARG A 208 -0.56 -20.31 16.74
N ARG A 209 -0.06 -20.19 15.53
CA ARG A 209 0.34 -21.36 14.76
C ARG A 209 1.84 -21.58 14.94
N PRO A 210 2.27 -22.80 15.34
CA PRO A 210 3.70 -23.11 15.41
C PRO A 210 4.32 -22.90 14.01
N GLY A 211 5.45 -22.21 13.97
CA GLY A 211 6.15 -21.94 12.73
C GLY A 211 7.49 -21.25 12.97
N ARG A 212 8.32 -21.19 11.94
CA ARG A 212 9.59 -20.48 11.94
C ARG A 212 9.55 -19.34 10.92
N PHE A 213 10.32 -18.31 11.19
CA PHE A 213 10.55 -17.22 10.26
C PHE A 213 11.62 -17.62 9.26
N ASP A 214 11.38 -17.36 7.99
CA ASP A 214 12.41 -17.42 6.96
C ASP A 214 13.13 -16.06 6.91
N LEU A 215 13.97 -15.81 7.91
CA LEU A 215 14.77 -14.58 7.96
C LEU A 215 15.77 -14.48 6.81
N PRO A 216 16.48 -15.57 6.41
CA PRO A 216 17.37 -15.52 5.25
C PRO A 216 16.65 -15.12 3.96
N GLY A 217 15.46 -15.68 3.69
CA GLY A 217 14.64 -15.29 2.54
C GLY A 217 14.22 -13.82 2.60
N ALA A 218 13.73 -13.35 3.76
CA ALA A 218 13.34 -11.95 3.93
C ALA A 218 14.52 -10.97 3.76
N ILE A 219 15.68 -11.28 4.33
CA ILE A 219 16.87 -10.43 4.24
C ILE A 219 17.37 -10.37 2.80
N THR A 220 17.54 -11.53 2.15
CA THR A 220 18.08 -11.59 0.79
C THR A 220 17.16 -10.93 -0.23
N SER A 221 15.83 -11.08 -0.11
CA SER A 221 14.87 -10.39 -0.98
C SER A 221 14.88 -8.89 -0.76
N THR A 222 14.82 -8.43 0.50
CA THR A 222 14.76 -6.99 0.81
C THR A 222 16.06 -6.28 0.42
N LEU A 223 17.21 -6.83 0.80
CA LEU A 223 18.50 -6.23 0.44
C LEU A 223 18.79 -6.34 -1.05
N GLY A 224 18.37 -7.43 -1.70
CA GLY A 224 18.51 -7.60 -3.15
C GLY A 224 17.70 -6.57 -3.93
N LEU A 225 16.46 -6.31 -3.53
CA LEU A 225 15.63 -5.25 -4.12
C LEU A 225 16.19 -3.86 -3.82
N ALA A 226 16.69 -3.62 -2.59
CA ALA A 226 17.31 -2.35 -2.23
C ALA A 226 18.57 -2.07 -3.07
N ALA A 227 19.42 -3.07 -3.23
CA ALA A 227 20.62 -2.97 -4.07
C ALA A 227 20.27 -2.74 -5.56
N LEU A 228 19.21 -3.39 -6.06
CA LEU A 228 18.72 -3.20 -7.42
C LEU A 228 18.25 -1.76 -7.64
N VAL A 229 17.38 -1.25 -6.75
CA VAL A 229 16.88 0.12 -6.86
C VAL A 229 17.99 1.13 -6.71
N TYR A 230 18.91 0.93 -5.75
CA TYR A 230 20.07 1.80 -5.60
C TYR A 230 20.95 1.82 -6.85
N GLY A 231 21.24 0.66 -7.44
CA GLY A 231 22.02 0.56 -8.66
C GLY A 231 21.35 1.28 -9.84
N LEU A 232 20.06 1.05 -10.05
CA LEU A 232 19.30 1.69 -11.14
C LEU A 232 19.16 3.21 -10.96
N THR A 233 18.88 3.69 -9.75
CA THR A 233 18.78 5.14 -9.49
C THR A 233 20.14 5.83 -9.59
N SER A 234 21.21 5.16 -9.16
CA SER A 234 22.58 5.69 -9.27
C SER A 234 23.13 5.65 -10.70
N ALA A 235 22.60 4.76 -11.56
CA ALA A 235 22.97 4.67 -12.97
C ALA A 235 22.33 5.78 -13.82
N ALA A 236 21.33 6.50 -13.28
CA ALA A 236 20.60 7.53 -14.02
C ALA A 236 21.56 8.59 -14.60
N THR A 237 21.35 8.91 -15.86
CA THR A 237 22.11 9.95 -16.57
C THR A 237 21.78 11.32 -15.97
N THR A 238 22.81 12.10 -15.66
CA THR A 238 22.62 13.46 -15.15
C THR A 238 22.08 14.38 -16.25
N PRO A 239 21.46 15.55 -15.90
CA PRO A 239 21.00 16.53 -16.87
C PRO A 239 22.10 16.99 -17.85
N ASN A 240 23.37 16.87 -17.47
CA ASN A 240 24.52 17.20 -18.30
C ASN A 240 24.93 16.07 -19.26
N GLY A 241 24.14 15.02 -19.40
CA GLY A 241 24.39 13.89 -20.30
C GLY A 241 25.45 12.88 -19.81
N VAL A 242 25.94 13.00 -18.59
CA VAL A 242 26.92 12.05 -18.03
C VAL A 242 26.20 10.77 -17.60
N SER A 243 26.62 9.65 -18.20
CA SER A 243 26.12 8.31 -17.89
C SER A 243 26.97 7.68 -16.79
N HIS A 244 26.31 7.15 -15.75
CA HIS A 244 26.96 6.53 -14.60
C HIS A 244 26.93 4.99 -14.61
N TRP A 245 26.51 4.37 -15.72
CA TRP A 245 26.41 2.90 -15.84
C TRP A 245 27.75 2.18 -15.63
N GLY A 246 28.89 2.85 -15.94
CA GLY A 246 30.24 2.34 -15.74
C GLY A 246 30.80 2.52 -14.32
N ASP A 247 30.11 3.23 -13.45
CA ASP A 247 30.60 3.53 -12.11
C ASP A 247 30.68 2.26 -11.26
N THR A 248 31.78 2.12 -10.53
CA THR A 248 32.02 0.95 -9.65
C THR A 248 30.87 0.74 -8.65
N LYS A 249 30.28 1.82 -8.12
CA LYS A 249 29.14 1.74 -7.19
C LYS A 249 27.89 1.14 -7.84
N VAL A 250 27.63 1.49 -9.10
CA VAL A 250 26.50 0.96 -9.87
C VAL A 250 26.73 -0.52 -10.18
N ILE A 251 27.88 -0.87 -10.72
CA ILE A 251 28.23 -2.26 -11.04
C ILE A 251 28.20 -3.13 -9.78
N ALA A 252 28.81 -2.66 -8.69
CA ALA A 252 28.81 -3.40 -7.42
C ALA A 252 27.42 -3.61 -6.86
N SER A 253 26.56 -2.58 -6.87
CA SER A 253 25.19 -2.70 -6.35
C SER A 253 24.31 -3.58 -7.22
N LEU A 254 24.41 -3.50 -8.56
CA LEU A 254 23.65 -4.39 -9.45
C LEU A 254 24.13 -5.83 -9.36
N THR A 255 25.44 -6.05 -9.21
CA THR A 255 26.00 -7.39 -8.96
C THR A 255 25.49 -7.95 -7.63
N ALA A 256 25.52 -7.15 -6.56
CA ALA A 256 24.99 -7.54 -5.27
C ALA A 256 23.49 -7.85 -5.35
N ALA A 257 22.72 -7.07 -6.10
CA ALA A 257 21.30 -7.32 -6.35
C ALA A 257 21.08 -8.70 -6.99
N VAL A 258 21.80 -9.01 -8.06
CA VAL A 258 21.70 -10.31 -8.75
C VAL A 258 22.05 -11.45 -7.79
N VAL A 259 23.18 -11.35 -7.07
CA VAL A 259 23.63 -12.38 -6.13
C VAL A 259 22.59 -12.60 -5.03
N LEU A 260 22.06 -11.53 -4.43
CA LEU A 260 21.08 -11.62 -3.34
C LEU A 260 19.74 -12.16 -3.83
N LEU A 261 19.24 -11.74 -4.98
CA LEU A 261 17.98 -12.22 -5.53
C LEU A 261 18.06 -13.68 -6.00
N VAL A 262 19.19 -14.09 -6.58
CA VAL A 262 19.45 -15.50 -6.90
C VAL A 262 19.52 -16.34 -5.62
N SER A 263 20.22 -15.84 -4.59
CA SER A 263 20.28 -16.49 -3.28
C SER A 263 18.89 -16.61 -2.65
N PHE A 264 18.04 -15.58 -2.77
CA PHE A 264 16.65 -15.62 -2.33
C PHE A 264 15.89 -16.77 -3.02
N VAL A 265 15.94 -16.85 -4.36
CA VAL A 265 15.26 -17.92 -5.11
C VAL A 265 15.79 -19.30 -4.69
N PHE A 266 17.09 -19.42 -4.47
CA PHE A 266 17.69 -20.67 -4.00
C PHE A 266 17.22 -21.06 -2.59
N ILE A 267 17.18 -20.12 -1.64
CA ILE A 267 16.68 -20.32 -0.28
C ILE A 267 15.21 -20.74 -0.34
N GLU A 268 14.35 -20.00 -1.06
CA GLU A 268 12.92 -20.29 -1.21
C GLU A 268 12.65 -21.66 -1.84
N SER A 269 13.53 -22.11 -2.75
CA SER A 269 13.40 -23.43 -3.40
C SER A 269 13.68 -24.60 -2.46
N ARG A 270 14.44 -24.35 -1.38
CA ARG A 270 14.87 -25.39 -0.42
C ARG A 270 14.29 -25.25 0.98
N SER A 271 13.76 -24.08 1.31
CA SER A 271 13.20 -23.81 2.65
C SER A 271 11.89 -24.55 2.86
N PRO A 272 11.75 -25.35 3.94
CA PRO A 272 10.48 -25.95 4.32
C PRO A 272 9.48 -24.89 4.84
N HIS A 273 9.97 -23.69 5.15
CA HIS A 273 9.21 -22.57 5.67
C HIS A 273 9.22 -21.37 4.72
N ALA A 274 9.37 -21.62 3.41
CA ALA A 274 9.43 -20.63 2.35
C ALA A 274 8.35 -19.55 2.52
N LEU A 275 8.76 -18.27 2.44
CA LEU A 275 7.85 -17.12 2.44
C LEU A 275 7.00 -17.09 1.18
N MET A 276 7.61 -17.48 0.05
CA MET A 276 6.97 -17.50 -1.26
C MET A 276 7.21 -18.87 -1.95
N PRO A 277 6.37 -19.88 -1.68
CA PRO A 277 6.55 -21.18 -2.31
C PRO A 277 6.57 -21.09 -3.84
N LEU A 278 7.70 -21.39 -4.49
CA LEU A 278 7.90 -21.22 -5.94
C LEU A 278 6.90 -22.02 -6.79
N ARG A 279 6.26 -23.06 -6.23
CA ARG A 279 5.18 -23.81 -6.87
C ARG A 279 3.99 -22.92 -7.29
N ILE A 280 3.85 -21.72 -6.71
CA ILE A 280 2.81 -20.75 -7.08
C ILE A 280 2.95 -20.35 -8.55
N PHE A 281 4.19 -20.24 -9.05
CA PHE A 281 4.51 -19.82 -10.42
C PHE A 281 4.35 -20.93 -11.46
N ARG A 282 4.11 -22.18 -11.04
CA ARG A 282 3.84 -23.30 -11.99
C ARG A 282 2.47 -23.15 -12.67
N ASN A 283 1.53 -22.41 -12.06
CA ASN A 283 0.25 -22.16 -12.68
C ASN A 283 0.36 -20.95 -13.62
N ARG A 284 0.27 -21.19 -14.93
CA ARG A 284 0.44 -20.19 -15.99
C ARG A 284 -0.51 -18.99 -15.84
N ASN A 285 -1.78 -19.23 -15.49
CA ASN A 285 -2.75 -18.16 -15.34
C ASN A 285 -2.42 -17.25 -14.14
N ARG A 286 -1.98 -17.83 -13.04
CA ARG A 286 -1.56 -17.08 -11.84
C ARG A 286 -0.30 -16.27 -12.11
N SER A 287 0.69 -16.86 -12.78
CA SER A 287 1.93 -16.15 -13.14
C SER A 287 1.66 -14.99 -14.09
N ALA A 288 0.79 -15.20 -15.09
CA ALA A 288 0.38 -14.13 -15.99
C ALA A 288 -0.36 -12.99 -15.25
N ALA A 289 -1.27 -13.32 -14.35
CA ALA A 289 -1.97 -12.33 -13.55
C ALA A 289 -1.01 -11.53 -12.65
N ASN A 290 -0.06 -12.20 -12.00
CA ASN A 290 0.95 -11.52 -11.19
C ASN A 290 1.85 -10.60 -12.02
N LEU A 291 2.24 -11.02 -13.22
CA LEU A 291 3.05 -10.20 -14.13
C LEU A 291 2.27 -8.95 -14.60
N ILE A 292 1.00 -9.11 -14.96
CA ILE A 292 0.13 -7.99 -15.33
C ILE A 292 0.01 -7.00 -14.16
N MET A 293 -0.23 -7.49 -12.95
CA MET A 293 -0.31 -6.66 -11.75
C MET A 293 0.99 -5.90 -11.48
N LEU A 294 2.14 -6.55 -11.68
CA LEU A 294 3.45 -5.92 -11.55
C LEU A 294 3.61 -4.79 -12.58
N CYS A 295 3.33 -5.06 -13.86
CA CYS A 295 3.46 -4.05 -14.92
C CYS A 295 2.52 -2.86 -14.71
N ILE A 296 1.24 -3.10 -14.42
CA ILE A 296 0.25 -2.04 -14.18
C ILE A 296 0.60 -1.26 -12.91
N GLY A 297 0.96 -1.93 -11.83
CA GLY A 297 1.35 -1.29 -10.57
C GLY A 297 2.56 -0.38 -10.75
N THR A 298 3.60 -0.86 -11.44
CA THR A 298 4.81 -0.07 -11.75
C THR A 298 4.47 1.14 -12.61
N ALA A 299 3.67 0.96 -13.65
CA ALA A 299 3.26 2.04 -14.55
C ALA A 299 2.44 3.12 -13.81
N MET A 300 1.45 2.70 -13.01
CA MET A 300 0.63 3.62 -12.21
C MET A 300 1.44 4.38 -11.18
N PHE A 301 2.32 3.69 -10.47
CA PHE A 301 3.15 4.33 -9.45
C PHE A 301 4.13 5.34 -10.04
N GLY A 302 4.81 4.98 -11.13
CA GLY A 302 5.70 5.87 -11.87
C GLY A 302 4.96 7.08 -12.43
N MET A 303 3.78 6.86 -13.02
CA MET A 303 2.92 7.92 -13.53
C MET A 303 2.59 8.94 -12.41
N PHE A 304 2.10 8.49 -11.27
CA PHE A 304 1.78 9.39 -10.15
C PHE A 304 2.98 10.19 -9.67
N PHE A 305 4.12 9.53 -9.52
CA PHE A 305 5.33 10.17 -9.09
C PHE A 305 5.78 11.28 -10.04
N PHE A 306 5.97 10.93 -11.32
CA PHE A 306 6.48 11.90 -12.31
C PHE A 306 5.47 12.99 -12.63
N LEU A 307 4.18 12.67 -12.74
CA LEU A 307 3.15 13.69 -13.00
C LEU A 307 3.01 14.66 -11.81
N THR A 308 3.13 14.19 -10.58
CA THR A 308 3.09 15.09 -9.41
C THR A 308 4.23 16.11 -9.46
N ILE A 309 5.43 15.66 -9.77
CA ILE A 309 6.59 16.55 -9.93
C ILE A 309 6.35 17.49 -11.10
N PHE A 310 5.98 16.98 -12.28
CA PHE A 310 5.76 17.78 -13.48
C PHE A 310 4.72 18.89 -13.27
N VAL A 311 3.55 18.53 -12.76
CA VAL A 311 2.44 19.48 -12.55
C VAL A 311 2.80 20.57 -11.53
N GLN A 312 3.60 20.25 -10.50
CA GLN A 312 4.01 21.23 -9.49
C GLN A 312 5.23 22.06 -9.92
N THR A 313 6.18 21.48 -10.66
CA THR A 313 7.41 22.17 -11.02
C THR A 313 7.34 22.87 -12.38
N VAL A 314 6.67 22.27 -13.37
CA VAL A 314 6.57 22.82 -14.74
C VAL A 314 5.31 23.67 -14.89
N TRP A 315 4.14 23.18 -14.48
CA TRP A 315 2.90 23.93 -14.55
C TRP A 315 2.68 24.88 -13.38
N GLY A 316 3.52 24.84 -12.32
CA GLY A 316 3.45 25.71 -11.16
C GLY A 316 2.20 25.51 -10.30
N TYR A 317 1.55 24.34 -10.35
CA TYR A 317 0.38 24.09 -9.51
C TYR A 317 0.78 23.99 -8.05
N SER A 318 -0.06 24.55 -7.17
CA SER A 318 0.06 24.27 -5.74
C SER A 318 -0.18 22.80 -5.43
N ALA A 319 0.31 22.33 -4.27
CA ALA A 319 0.08 20.97 -3.81
C ALA A 319 -1.43 20.61 -3.78
N LEU A 320 -2.27 21.52 -3.32
CA LEU A 320 -3.72 21.35 -3.29
C LEU A 320 -4.31 21.25 -4.70
N ARG A 321 -3.92 22.14 -5.63
CA ARG A 321 -4.40 22.11 -7.01
C ARG A 321 -3.98 20.82 -7.72
N SER A 322 -2.76 20.33 -7.45
CA SER A 322 -2.29 19.03 -7.95
C SER A 322 -3.13 17.87 -7.43
N GLY A 323 -3.41 17.83 -6.12
CA GLY A 323 -4.27 16.81 -5.53
C GLY A 323 -5.66 16.79 -6.15
N ILE A 324 -6.29 17.95 -6.34
CA ILE A 324 -7.61 18.07 -6.97
C ILE A 324 -7.55 17.63 -8.45
N ALA A 325 -6.48 17.95 -9.16
CA ALA A 325 -6.31 17.60 -10.57
C ALA A 325 -6.27 16.07 -10.81
N PHE A 326 -5.88 15.27 -9.81
CA PHE A 326 -5.87 13.81 -9.88
C PHE A 326 -7.17 13.15 -9.44
N LEU A 327 -8.12 13.87 -8.83
CA LEU A 327 -9.39 13.29 -8.37
C LEU A 327 -10.23 12.63 -9.48
N PRO A 328 -10.33 13.17 -10.71
CA PRO A 328 -11.08 12.51 -11.78
C PRO A 328 -10.57 11.12 -12.08
N MET A 329 -9.24 10.90 -12.03
CA MET A 329 -8.65 9.58 -12.22
C MET A 329 -9.07 8.61 -11.10
N VAL A 330 -9.02 9.05 -9.83
CA VAL A 330 -9.46 8.21 -8.71
C VAL A 330 -10.95 7.88 -8.83
N ALA A 331 -11.79 8.85 -9.23
CA ALA A 331 -13.21 8.62 -9.47
C ALA A 331 -13.42 7.60 -10.60
N THR A 332 -12.67 7.70 -11.70
CA THR A 332 -12.71 6.74 -12.80
C THR A 332 -12.32 5.33 -12.34
N ILE A 333 -11.26 5.19 -11.54
CA ILE A 333 -10.85 3.90 -10.95
C ILE A 333 -11.99 3.31 -10.11
N MET A 334 -12.65 4.11 -9.26
CA MET A 334 -13.77 3.63 -8.42
C MET A 334 -14.95 3.16 -9.28
N VAL A 335 -15.35 3.93 -10.28
CA VAL A 335 -16.44 3.57 -11.21
C VAL A 335 -16.09 2.29 -11.96
N MET A 336 -14.89 2.22 -12.54
CA MET A 336 -14.45 1.07 -13.32
C MET A 336 -14.24 -0.19 -12.48
N ALA A 337 -13.87 -0.07 -11.20
CA ALA A 337 -13.84 -1.19 -10.28
C ALA A 337 -15.25 -1.78 -10.08
N GLY A 338 -16.26 -0.93 -9.90
CA GLY A 338 -17.66 -1.36 -9.81
C GLY A 338 -18.18 -2.00 -11.09
N VAL A 339 -17.90 -1.40 -12.24
CA VAL A 339 -18.25 -1.93 -13.57
C VAL A 339 -17.57 -3.29 -13.80
N SER A 340 -16.28 -3.39 -13.53
CA SER A 340 -15.53 -4.65 -13.68
C SER A 340 -16.09 -5.77 -12.80
N ALA A 341 -16.46 -5.47 -11.55
CA ALA A 341 -17.07 -6.43 -10.64
C ALA A 341 -18.38 -7.02 -11.18
N GLN A 342 -19.16 -6.22 -11.95
CA GLN A 342 -20.40 -6.68 -12.58
C GLN A 342 -20.14 -7.41 -13.92
N LEU A 343 -19.10 -7.04 -14.66
CA LEU A 343 -18.79 -7.63 -15.96
C LEU A 343 -18.03 -8.96 -15.85
N VAL A 344 -17.13 -9.12 -14.86
CA VAL A 344 -16.34 -10.36 -14.68
C VAL A 344 -17.21 -11.63 -14.68
N PRO A 345 -18.35 -11.71 -13.97
CA PRO A 345 -19.20 -12.90 -14.01
C PRO A 345 -19.85 -13.16 -15.36
N ARG A 346 -20.00 -12.13 -16.22
CA ARG A 346 -20.70 -12.22 -17.52
C ARG A 346 -19.79 -12.57 -18.68
N ILE A 347 -18.64 -11.92 -18.77
CA ILE A 347 -17.72 -12.02 -19.92
C ILE A 347 -16.35 -12.61 -19.54
N GLY A 348 -16.13 -12.89 -18.24
CA GLY A 348 -14.85 -13.39 -17.75
C GLY A 348 -13.80 -12.30 -17.50
N ALA A 349 -12.74 -12.66 -16.78
CA ALA A 349 -11.69 -11.70 -16.45
C ALA A 349 -10.72 -11.40 -17.61
N ARG A 350 -10.52 -12.36 -18.53
CA ARG A 350 -9.52 -12.25 -19.60
C ARG A 350 -9.78 -11.10 -20.58
N PRO A 351 -10.98 -10.93 -21.19
CA PRO A 351 -11.23 -9.80 -22.10
C PRO A 351 -11.16 -8.45 -21.37
N LEU A 352 -11.58 -8.38 -20.11
CA LEU A 352 -11.48 -7.15 -19.31
C LEU A 352 -10.03 -6.75 -19.03
N LEU A 353 -9.16 -7.71 -18.73
CA LEU A 353 -7.73 -7.45 -18.53
C LEU A 353 -7.08 -6.96 -19.82
N ILE A 354 -7.41 -7.54 -20.97
CA ILE A 354 -6.88 -7.14 -22.28
C ILE A 354 -7.32 -5.70 -22.60
N ALA A 355 -8.63 -5.43 -22.51
CA ALA A 355 -9.18 -4.11 -22.79
C ALA A 355 -8.63 -3.04 -21.84
N GLY A 356 -8.61 -3.33 -20.52
CA GLY A 356 -8.09 -2.41 -19.51
C GLY A 356 -6.61 -2.10 -19.71
N SER A 357 -5.79 -3.11 -20.01
CA SER A 357 -4.35 -2.91 -20.28
C SER A 357 -4.11 -2.12 -21.57
N ALA A 358 -4.92 -2.33 -22.61
CA ALA A 358 -4.82 -1.58 -23.86
C ALA A 358 -5.19 -0.10 -23.64
N ILE A 359 -6.28 0.18 -22.91
CA ILE A 359 -6.71 1.55 -22.58
C ILE A 359 -5.63 2.24 -21.72
N ALA A 360 -5.12 1.57 -20.68
CA ALA A 360 -4.06 2.11 -19.83
C ALA A 360 -2.78 2.40 -20.64
N GLY A 361 -2.38 1.50 -21.54
CA GLY A 361 -1.25 1.72 -22.45
C GLY A 361 -1.47 2.91 -23.39
N GLY A 362 -2.66 3.07 -23.95
CA GLY A 362 -3.05 4.22 -24.78
C GLY A 362 -3.01 5.54 -24.00
N GLY A 363 -3.53 5.56 -22.76
CA GLY A 363 -3.47 6.71 -21.86
C GLY A 363 -2.03 7.10 -21.52
N MET A 364 -1.18 6.12 -21.19
CA MET A 364 0.24 6.36 -20.92
C MET A 364 0.97 6.91 -22.15
N PHE A 365 0.69 6.37 -23.33
CA PHE A 365 1.25 6.89 -24.57
C PHE A 365 0.82 8.32 -24.83
N TRP A 366 -0.44 8.67 -24.55
CA TRP A 366 -0.91 10.05 -24.65
C TRP A 366 -0.23 10.96 -23.63
N LEU A 367 -0.11 10.51 -22.38
CA LEU A 367 0.62 11.24 -21.32
C LEU A 367 2.10 11.49 -21.67
N SER A 368 2.74 10.59 -22.40
CA SER A 368 4.13 10.79 -22.83
C SER A 368 4.36 12.02 -23.73
N ARG A 369 3.28 12.58 -24.26
CA ARG A 369 3.28 13.78 -25.12
C ARG A 369 2.94 15.07 -24.38
N ILE A 370 2.81 15.03 -23.06
CA ILE A 370 2.56 16.22 -22.24
C ILE A 370 3.74 17.18 -22.32
N THR A 371 3.45 18.47 -22.47
CA THR A 371 4.44 19.55 -22.53
C THR A 371 4.07 20.67 -21.57
N GLU A 372 4.97 21.64 -21.40
CA GLU A 372 4.73 22.84 -20.59
C GLU A 372 3.53 23.66 -21.09
N HIS A 373 3.25 23.62 -22.39
CA HIS A 373 2.14 24.34 -23.05
C HIS A 373 0.84 23.53 -23.09
N SER A 374 0.82 22.31 -22.60
CA SER A 374 -0.39 21.47 -22.61
C SER A 374 -1.42 22.01 -21.61
N HIS A 375 -2.71 22.02 -22.04
CA HIS A 375 -3.81 22.38 -21.16
C HIS A 375 -4.23 21.20 -20.27
N TYR A 376 -4.79 21.48 -19.09
CA TYR A 376 -5.23 20.46 -18.14
C TYR A 376 -6.14 19.39 -18.78
N VAL A 377 -7.14 19.83 -19.59
CA VAL A 377 -8.12 18.89 -20.16
C VAL A 377 -7.49 17.96 -21.20
N SER A 378 -6.69 18.49 -22.12
CA SER A 378 -6.10 17.69 -23.21
C SER A 378 -4.81 16.97 -22.79
N GLY A 379 -4.03 17.57 -21.89
CA GLY A 379 -2.74 17.03 -21.49
C GLY A 379 -2.80 16.08 -20.29
N LEU A 380 -3.75 16.28 -19.37
CA LEU A 380 -3.81 15.51 -18.13
C LEU A 380 -5.13 14.74 -17.98
N LEU A 381 -6.28 15.41 -18.04
CA LEU A 381 -7.58 14.81 -17.81
C LEU A 381 -7.97 13.80 -18.90
N GLY A 382 -7.72 14.12 -20.17
CA GLY A 382 -8.08 13.25 -21.28
C GLY A 382 -7.36 11.89 -21.27
N PRO A 383 -6.04 11.84 -21.04
CA PRO A 383 -5.31 10.57 -21.00
C PRO A 383 -5.42 9.81 -19.67
N MET A 384 -5.90 10.42 -18.59
CA MET A 384 -6.19 9.77 -17.30
C MET A 384 -7.43 8.89 -17.36
#